data_0c701e51bf22ea3fe95a7782e8c8f787
#
_entry.id   0c701e51bf22ea3fe95a7782e8c8f787
#
_cell.length_a   1.000
_cell.length_b   1.000
_cell.length_c   1.000
_cell.angle_alpha   90.00
_cell.angle_beta   90.00
_cell.angle_gamma   90.00
#
_symmetry.space_group_name_H-M   'P 1'
#
loop_
_entity.id
_entity.type
_entity.pdbx_description
1 polymer ?
#
loop_
_entity_poly.entity_id
_entity_poly.type
_entity_poly.pdbx_seq_one_letter_code
_entity_poly.pdbx_strand_id
1 'polypeptide(L)'
;MAEYLSSDTRKVTTHRVVEMKRRGEKISMLTAYDYTTAQIVDGAGVDVILVGDSASNVMAGNVTTLPMTLDQMIYHGKSVVRGVKRALVVVDLPFGTYQTSEYEAVINAIKVMKTTHADALKLEGGVEIIDAVKKIIAAGIPIMGHLGLMPQSINKYGTYAVRAKDDEEAEKLLSDAHLLEEAGCFGLVLEKIPAALAERVAKELTIPVIGIGAGGGVDGQVLVVSDMLGMTNGFSPRFLRRYADLHTVMTGAIEQYVDDVKKGDFPNESEQY
;
A
#
# COMPACT_ATOMS: atom_id res chain seq x y z
N MET A 1 3.58 -2.76 26.99
CA MET A 1 3.65 -2.49 25.55
C MET A 1 2.43 -3.00 24.75
N ALA A 2 1.59 -3.85 25.31
CA ALA A 2 0.38 -4.37 24.65
C ALA A 2 -0.90 -3.53 24.83
N GLU A 3 -0.92 -2.58 25.75
CA GLU A 3 -2.11 -1.75 26.04
C GLU A 3 -2.39 -0.64 25.02
N TYR A 4 -1.39 -0.28 24.18
CA TYR A 4 -1.55 0.78 23.17
C TYR A 4 -2.38 0.34 21.95
N LEU A 5 -2.55 -0.95 21.74
CA LEU A 5 -3.17 -1.51 20.52
C LEU A 5 -4.68 -1.76 20.63
N SER A 6 -5.32 -1.62 21.80
CA SER A 6 -6.68 -2.13 21.99
C SER A 6 -7.77 -1.12 22.32
N SER A 7 -7.51 0.19 22.49
CA SER A 7 -8.52 1.10 23.06
C SER A 7 -9.22 2.06 22.08
N ASP A 8 -8.71 2.29 20.88
CA ASP A 8 -9.34 3.23 19.93
C ASP A 8 -9.98 2.52 18.75
N THR A 9 -11.26 2.26 18.86
CA THR A 9 -12.10 1.61 17.82
C THR A 9 -12.65 2.58 16.76
N ARG A 10 -12.36 3.89 16.87
CA ARG A 10 -12.85 4.89 15.92
C ARG A 10 -12.19 4.69 14.55
N LYS A 11 -12.98 4.89 13.49
CA LYS A 11 -12.49 4.88 12.12
C LYS A 11 -11.31 5.83 11.93
N VAL A 12 -10.24 5.34 11.31
CA VAL A 12 -9.11 6.17 10.88
C VAL A 12 -9.51 6.91 9.60
N THR A 13 -9.37 8.22 9.63
CA THR A 13 -9.65 9.11 8.50
C THR A 13 -8.37 9.77 8.00
N THR A 14 -8.38 10.37 6.83
CA THR A 14 -7.26 11.15 6.30
C THR A 14 -6.83 12.26 7.26
N HIS A 15 -7.79 12.94 7.89
CA HIS A 15 -7.51 13.97 8.91
C HIS A 15 -6.79 13.37 10.13
N ARG A 16 -7.23 12.19 10.60
CA ARG A 16 -6.60 11.54 11.74
C ARG A 16 -5.15 11.11 11.44
N VAL A 17 -4.86 10.64 10.25
CA VAL A 17 -3.48 10.29 9.85
C VAL A 17 -2.57 11.53 9.87
N VAL A 18 -3.07 12.69 9.41
CA VAL A 18 -2.34 13.98 9.53
C VAL A 18 -2.14 14.40 10.99
N GLU A 19 -3.15 14.18 11.84
CA GLU A 19 -2.99 14.47 13.28
C GLU A 19 -1.99 13.54 13.98
N MET A 20 -1.89 12.26 13.58
CA MET A 20 -0.88 11.33 14.10
C MET A 20 0.53 11.89 13.86
N LYS A 21 0.83 12.38 12.65
CA LYS A 21 2.11 13.07 12.39
C LYS A 21 2.33 14.24 13.32
N ARG A 22 1.35 15.13 13.48
CA ARG A 22 1.45 16.31 14.35
C ARG A 22 1.75 15.97 15.81
N ARG A 23 1.31 14.80 16.26
CA ARG A 23 1.56 14.27 17.61
C ARG A 23 2.84 13.45 17.71
N GLY A 24 3.57 13.23 16.61
CA GLY A 24 4.74 12.36 16.57
C GLY A 24 4.39 10.86 16.69
N GLU A 25 3.14 10.48 16.49
CA GLU A 25 2.69 9.08 16.48
C GLU A 25 3.06 8.42 15.16
N LYS A 26 3.68 7.24 15.22
CA LYS A 26 4.04 6.49 14.01
C LYS A 26 2.82 5.81 13.40
N ILE A 27 2.74 5.87 12.08
CA ILE A 27 1.64 5.34 11.27
C ILE A 27 2.04 3.96 10.74
N SER A 28 1.24 2.96 11.09
CA SER A 28 1.39 1.61 10.52
C SER A 28 0.53 1.48 9.26
N MET A 29 1.16 1.08 8.15
CA MET A 29 0.48 0.81 6.89
C MET A 29 0.87 -0.56 6.37
N LEU A 30 -0.10 -1.31 5.85
CA LEU A 30 0.12 -2.65 5.32
C LEU A 30 -0.81 -2.90 4.13
N THR A 31 -0.37 -3.69 3.16
CA THR A 31 -1.25 -4.04 2.04
C THR A 31 -2.26 -5.11 2.45
N ALA A 32 -3.41 -5.13 1.77
CA ALA A 32 -4.33 -6.25 1.72
C ALA A 32 -5.02 -6.29 0.36
N TYR A 33 -5.44 -7.49 -0.08
CA TYR A 33 -5.97 -7.70 -1.42
C TYR A 33 -7.28 -8.49 -1.45
N ASP A 34 -7.69 -9.06 -0.32
CA ASP A 34 -8.90 -9.86 -0.15
C ASP A 34 -9.58 -9.61 1.20
N TYR A 35 -10.78 -10.13 1.33
CA TYR A 35 -11.63 -9.93 2.51
C TYR A 35 -11.03 -10.51 3.79
N THR A 36 -10.54 -11.75 3.75
CA THR A 36 -10.03 -12.46 4.95
C THR A 36 -8.75 -11.81 5.47
N THR A 37 -7.81 -11.52 4.57
CA THR A 37 -6.57 -10.81 4.92
C THR A 37 -6.88 -9.42 5.47
N ALA A 38 -7.82 -8.70 4.87
CA ALA A 38 -8.22 -7.37 5.35
C ALA A 38 -8.78 -7.40 6.78
N GLN A 39 -9.59 -8.42 7.13
CA GLN A 39 -10.09 -8.59 8.50
C GLN A 39 -8.95 -8.84 9.51
N ILE A 40 -7.97 -9.64 9.13
CA ILE A 40 -6.81 -9.94 9.99
C ILE A 40 -5.99 -8.67 10.21
N VAL A 41 -5.69 -7.93 9.14
CA VAL A 41 -4.88 -6.70 9.17
C VAL A 41 -5.59 -5.60 9.98
N ASP A 42 -6.88 -5.39 9.74
CA ASP A 42 -7.71 -4.41 10.49
C ASP A 42 -7.83 -4.79 11.97
N GLY A 43 -8.09 -6.08 12.24
CA GLY A 43 -8.16 -6.61 13.61
C GLY A 43 -6.85 -6.54 14.38
N ALA A 44 -5.70 -6.55 13.69
CA ALA A 44 -4.38 -6.33 14.27
C ALA A 44 -4.11 -4.86 14.63
N GLY A 45 -4.98 -3.92 14.24
CA GLY A 45 -4.88 -2.51 14.60
C GLY A 45 -4.00 -1.66 13.67
N VAL A 46 -3.76 -2.10 12.43
CA VAL A 46 -3.06 -1.30 11.41
C VAL A 46 -3.85 -0.03 11.11
N ASP A 47 -3.19 1.11 10.96
CA ASP A 47 -3.87 2.41 10.79
C ASP A 47 -4.34 2.64 9.36
N VAL A 48 -3.55 2.21 8.37
CA VAL A 48 -3.85 2.37 6.94
C VAL A 48 -3.70 1.04 6.22
N ILE A 49 -4.70 0.66 5.44
CA ILE A 49 -4.63 -0.51 4.57
C ILE A 49 -4.53 -0.03 3.11
N LEU A 50 -3.49 -0.49 2.42
CA LEU A 50 -3.27 -0.21 1.01
C LEU A 50 -3.76 -1.38 0.16
N VAL A 51 -4.69 -1.11 -0.74
CA VAL A 51 -4.98 -2.01 -1.86
C VAL A 51 -4.03 -1.62 -2.98
N GLY A 52 -2.83 -2.19 -2.95
CA GLY A 52 -1.74 -1.83 -3.86
C GLY A 52 -1.87 -2.53 -5.21
N ASP A 53 -1.40 -1.89 -6.28
CA ASP A 53 -1.24 -2.53 -7.60
C ASP A 53 -0.17 -3.64 -7.59
N SER A 54 0.62 -3.74 -6.51
CA SER A 54 1.44 -4.90 -6.16
C SER A 54 0.65 -6.22 -6.12
N ALA A 55 -0.69 -6.17 -6.06
CA ALA A 55 -1.56 -7.32 -6.32
C ALA A 55 -1.24 -8.01 -7.66
N SER A 56 -0.78 -7.26 -8.67
CA SER A 56 -0.28 -7.80 -9.93
C SER A 56 0.82 -8.83 -9.71
N ASN A 57 1.75 -8.57 -8.81
CA ASN A 57 2.86 -9.47 -8.50
C ASN A 57 2.42 -10.61 -7.57
N VAL A 58 1.86 -10.28 -6.39
CA VAL A 58 1.66 -11.24 -5.30
C VAL A 58 0.35 -12.04 -5.38
N MET A 59 -0.64 -11.55 -6.14
CA MET A 59 -1.92 -12.23 -6.32
C MET A 59 -2.07 -12.83 -7.73
N ALA A 60 -1.60 -12.11 -8.77
CA ALA A 60 -1.74 -12.56 -10.16
C ALA A 60 -0.45 -13.17 -10.74
N GLY A 61 0.69 -13.10 -10.04
CA GLY A 61 1.97 -13.71 -10.46
C GLY A 61 2.66 -13.00 -11.63
N ASN A 62 2.28 -11.75 -11.94
CA ASN A 62 2.92 -10.97 -12.98
C ASN A 62 4.31 -10.47 -12.52
N VAL A 63 5.20 -10.24 -13.47
CA VAL A 63 6.57 -9.75 -13.19
C VAL A 63 6.58 -8.28 -12.73
N THR A 64 5.61 -7.49 -13.21
CA THR A 64 5.48 -6.05 -12.90
C THR A 64 4.05 -5.70 -12.48
N THR A 65 3.85 -4.47 -11.97
CA THR A 65 2.51 -3.94 -11.66
C THR A 65 1.74 -3.50 -12.91
N LEU A 66 2.40 -3.31 -14.05
CA LEU A 66 1.83 -2.74 -15.28
C LEU A 66 0.60 -3.48 -15.85
N PRO A 67 0.49 -4.83 -15.77
CA PRO A 67 -0.68 -5.54 -16.29
C PRO A 67 -1.97 -5.34 -15.47
N MET A 68 -1.88 -4.78 -14.25
CA MET A 68 -3.04 -4.59 -13.38
C MET A 68 -4.06 -3.67 -14.03
N THR A 69 -5.30 -4.14 -14.17
CA THR A 69 -6.39 -3.35 -14.72
C THR A 69 -7.19 -2.62 -13.64
N LEU A 70 -7.91 -1.57 -14.04
CA LEU A 70 -8.78 -0.83 -13.12
C LEU A 70 -9.87 -1.73 -12.52
N ASP A 71 -10.46 -2.63 -13.31
CA ASP A 71 -11.53 -3.53 -12.83
C ASP A 71 -11.00 -4.58 -11.83
N GLN A 72 -9.76 -5.05 -11.99
CA GLN A 72 -9.09 -5.90 -11.00
C GLN A 72 -8.82 -5.13 -9.70
N MET A 73 -8.33 -3.88 -9.78
CA MET A 73 -8.17 -3.04 -8.59
C MET A 73 -9.50 -2.77 -7.89
N ILE A 74 -10.57 -2.55 -8.64
CA ILE A 74 -11.93 -2.43 -8.09
C ILE A 74 -12.36 -3.73 -7.39
N TYR A 75 -12.07 -4.89 -7.97
CA TYR A 75 -12.38 -6.19 -7.34
C TYR A 75 -11.68 -6.33 -5.98
N HIS A 76 -10.37 -6.09 -5.93
CA HIS A 76 -9.58 -6.12 -4.70
C HIS A 76 -10.07 -5.08 -3.69
N GLY A 77 -10.29 -3.83 -4.14
CA GLY A 77 -10.78 -2.74 -3.29
C GLY A 77 -12.12 -3.06 -2.63
N LYS A 78 -13.08 -3.60 -3.38
CA LYS A 78 -14.39 -4.05 -2.83
C LYS A 78 -14.22 -5.14 -1.78
N SER A 79 -13.33 -6.09 -2.04
CA SER A 79 -13.08 -7.21 -1.12
C SER A 79 -12.49 -6.71 0.20
N VAL A 80 -11.50 -5.83 0.13
CA VAL A 80 -10.83 -5.25 1.30
C VAL A 80 -11.77 -4.36 2.10
N VAL A 81 -12.47 -3.43 1.46
CA VAL A 81 -13.38 -2.48 2.15
C VAL A 81 -14.46 -3.21 2.96
N ARG A 82 -14.98 -4.33 2.46
CA ARG A 82 -15.95 -5.14 3.20
C ARG A 82 -15.38 -5.78 4.47
N GLY A 83 -14.07 -6.03 4.51
CA GLY A 83 -13.38 -6.63 5.65
C GLY A 83 -12.95 -5.64 6.72
N VAL A 84 -12.88 -4.35 6.38
CA VAL A 84 -12.28 -3.29 7.22
C VAL A 84 -13.36 -2.53 7.99
N LYS A 85 -13.12 -2.29 9.28
CA LYS A 85 -13.99 -1.50 10.16
C LYS A 85 -13.31 -0.22 10.65
N ARG A 86 -12.01 -0.29 10.95
CA ARG A 86 -11.25 0.79 11.60
C ARG A 86 -10.25 1.48 10.67
N ALA A 87 -9.40 0.73 9.98
CA ALA A 87 -8.29 1.29 9.19
C ALA A 87 -8.78 2.18 8.04
N LEU A 88 -7.99 3.21 7.71
CA LEU A 88 -8.16 3.99 6.47
C LEU A 88 -7.83 3.08 5.27
N VAL A 89 -8.73 2.97 4.30
CA VAL A 89 -8.48 2.17 3.08
C VAL A 89 -8.09 3.09 1.92
N VAL A 90 -6.89 2.89 1.39
CA VAL A 90 -6.35 3.58 0.22
C VAL A 90 -6.25 2.59 -0.94
N VAL A 91 -6.72 2.94 -2.13
CA VAL A 91 -6.66 2.10 -3.34
C VAL A 91 -5.75 2.75 -4.38
N ASP A 92 -4.84 1.97 -4.95
CA ASP A 92 -4.01 2.44 -6.06
C ASP A 92 -4.82 2.60 -7.34
N LEU A 93 -4.63 3.71 -8.04
CA LEU A 93 -4.96 3.79 -9.45
C LEU A 93 -3.85 3.09 -10.26
N PRO A 94 -4.18 2.04 -11.04
CA PRO A 94 -3.17 1.31 -11.78
C PRO A 94 -2.65 2.10 -12.99
N PHE A 95 -1.51 1.67 -13.52
CA PHE A 95 -0.88 2.26 -14.69
C PHE A 95 -1.85 2.42 -15.87
N GLY A 96 -1.78 3.56 -16.55
CA GLY A 96 -2.60 3.89 -17.71
C GLY A 96 -3.98 4.48 -17.38
N THR A 97 -4.34 4.62 -16.10
CA THR A 97 -5.68 5.10 -15.70
C THR A 97 -5.72 6.57 -15.30
N TYR A 98 -4.56 7.23 -15.15
CA TYR A 98 -4.47 8.64 -14.74
C TYR A 98 -3.36 9.43 -15.46
N GLN A 99 -2.50 8.74 -16.25
CA GLN A 99 -1.40 9.38 -16.97
C GLN A 99 -1.81 9.94 -18.33
N THR A 100 -2.95 9.53 -18.86
CA THR A 100 -3.40 9.85 -20.22
C THR A 100 -4.00 11.26 -20.33
N SER A 101 -4.89 11.62 -19.42
CA SER A 101 -5.50 12.94 -19.31
C SER A 101 -6.10 13.16 -17.92
N GLU A 102 -6.24 14.43 -17.52
CA GLU A 102 -6.93 14.83 -16.28
C GLU A 102 -8.40 14.34 -16.26
N TYR A 103 -9.07 14.37 -17.41
CA TYR A 103 -10.46 13.94 -17.53
C TYR A 103 -10.61 12.45 -17.25
N GLU A 104 -9.81 11.60 -17.88
CA GLU A 104 -9.83 10.16 -17.63
C GLU A 104 -9.42 9.82 -16.20
N ALA A 105 -8.43 10.55 -15.66
CA ALA A 105 -8.01 10.38 -14.27
C ALA A 105 -9.17 10.59 -13.28
N VAL A 106 -9.95 11.66 -13.46
CA VAL A 106 -11.14 11.94 -12.61
C VAL A 106 -12.23 10.89 -12.80
N ILE A 107 -12.54 10.49 -14.04
CA ILE A 107 -13.56 9.47 -14.31
C ILE A 107 -13.18 8.15 -13.64
N ASN A 108 -11.92 7.72 -13.79
CA ASN A 108 -11.42 6.49 -13.18
C ASN A 108 -11.41 6.57 -11.65
N ALA A 109 -10.98 7.70 -11.08
CA ALA A 109 -11.01 7.94 -9.65
C ALA A 109 -12.43 7.87 -9.08
N ILE A 110 -13.40 8.54 -9.72
CA ILE A 110 -14.82 8.47 -9.33
C ILE A 110 -15.34 7.03 -9.44
N LYS A 111 -14.99 6.30 -10.52
CA LYS A 111 -15.40 4.90 -10.70
C LYS A 111 -14.91 4.04 -9.54
N VAL A 112 -13.63 4.16 -9.15
CA VAL A 112 -13.08 3.41 -8.01
C VAL A 112 -13.79 3.77 -6.72
N MET A 113 -13.86 5.05 -6.37
CA MET A 113 -14.48 5.51 -5.11
C MET A 113 -15.93 5.07 -4.97
N LYS A 114 -16.76 5.28 -6.00
CA LYS A 114 -18.18 4.88 -6.01
C LYS A 114 -18.40 3.38 -5.93
N THR A 115 -17.48 2.60 -6.52
CA THR A 115 -17.66 1.15 -6.62
C THR A 115 -17.09 0.40 -5.43
N THR A 116 -15.97 0.87 -4.90
CA THR A 116 -15.28 0.21 -3.78
C THR A 116 -15.70 0.73 -2.43
N HIS A 117 -16.14 2.00 -2.34
CA HIS A 117 -16.33 2.76 -1.10
C HIS A 117 -15.03 2.91 -0.28
N ALA A 118 -13.87 2.95 -0.96
CA ALA A 118 -12.60 3.27 -0.32
C ALA A 118 -12.58 4.70 0.23
N ASP A 119 -11.66 4.97 1.14
CA ASP A 119 -11.56 6.28 1.79
C ASP A 119 -10.68 7.26 0.99
N ALA A 120 -9.70 6.75 0.22
CA ALA A 120 -8.75 7.54 -0.56
C ALA A 120 -8.12 6.74 -1.71
N LEU A 121 -7.40 7.44 -2.59
CA LEU A 121 -6.65 6.82 -3.68
C LEU A 121 -5.15 7.14 -3.57
N LYS A 122 -4.29 6.31 -4.20
CA LYS A 122 -2.85 6.58 -4.35
C LYS A 122 -2.47 6.63 -5.82
N LEU A 123 -1.60 7.58 -6.18
CA LEU A 123 -1.04 7.78 -7.51
C LEU A 123 0.47 7.92 -7.44
N GLU A 124 1.17 7.41 -8.47
CA GLU A 124 2.63 7.50 -8.62
C GLU A 124 3.02 8.61 -9.58
N GLY A 125 3.89 9.50 -9.15
CA GLY A 125 4.44 10.61 -9.92
C GLY A 125 4.39 11.93 -9.18
N GLY A 126 5.15 12.91 -9.69
CA GLY A 126 5.21 14.28 -9.21
C GLY A 126 4.61 15.25 -10.23
N VAL A 127 5.45 16.16 -10.75
CA VAL A 127 5.03 17.18 -11.70
C VAL A 127 4.34 16.61 -12.95
N GLU A 128 4.71 15.39 -13.35
CA GLU A 128 4.16 14.74 -14.56
C GLU A 128 2.67 14.43 -14.47
N ILE A 129 2.12 14.29 -13.25
CA ILE A 129 0.72 13.94 -13.01
C ILE A 129 -0.03 14.99 -12.18
N ILE A 130 0.59 16.13 -11.91
CA ILE A 130 0.08 17.12 -10.98
C ILE A 130 -1.31 17.65 -11.35
N ASP A 131 -1.59 17.80 -12.63
CA ASP A 131 -2.89 18.29 -13.09
C ASP A 131 -4.00 17.26 -12.83
N ALA A 132 -3.70 15.98 -13.05
CA ALA A 132 -4.59 14.88 -12.68
C ALA A 132 -4.85 14.87 -11.17
N VAL A 133 -3.81 14.99 -10.33
CA VAL A 133 -3.92 15.06 -8.86
C VAL A 133 -4.83 16.21 -8.43
N LYS A 134 -4.58 17.43 -8.92
CA LYS A 134 -5.39 18.62 -8.60
C LYS A 134 -6.86 18.43 -8.99
N LYS A 135 -7.11 17.88 -10.17
CA LYS A 135 -8.49 17.63 -10.64
C LYS A 135 -9.23 16.59 -9.82
N ILE A 136 -8.57 15.50 -9.44
CA ILE A 136 -9.17 14.47 -8.58
C ILE A 136 -9.48 15.04 -7.20
N ILE A 137 -8.55 15.80 -6.61
CA ILE A 137 -8.76 16.45 -5.30
C ILE A 137 -9.90 17.48 -5.37
N ALA A 138 -9.96 18.28 -6.44
CA ALA A 138 -11.05 19.22 -6.67
C ALA A 138 -12.43 18.54 -6.83
N ALA A 139 -12.46 17.27 -7.24
CA ALA A 139 -13.68 16.46 -7.26
C ALA A 139 -14.06 15.90 -5.87
N GLY A 140 -13.30 16.22 -4.80
CA GLY A 140 -13.56 15.80 -3.44
C GLY A 140 -12.97 14.45 -3.04
N ILE A 141 -12.02 13.91 -3.81
CA ILE A 141 -11.39 12.60 -3.56
C ILE A 141 -10.01 12.82 -2.94
N PRO A 142 -9.74 12.29 -1.71
CA PRO A 142 -8.45 12.40 -1.06
C PRO A 142 -7.38 11.60 -1.80
N ILE A 143 -6.18 12.18 -1.99
CA ILE A 143 -5.06 11.56 -2.67
C ILE A 143 -3.85 11.43 -1.75
N MET A 144 -3.21 10.26 -1.81
CA MET A 144 -1.87 9.98 -1.31
C MET A 144 -0.92 9.93 -2.50
N GLY A 145 0.15 10.74 -2.48
CA GLY A 145 1.19 10.71 -3.51
C GLY A 145 2.15 9.53 -3.33
N HIS A 146 2.94 9.22 -4.35
CA HIS A 146 4.01 8.23 -4.28
C HIS A 146 5.20 8.65 -5.13
N LEU A 147 6.38 8.77 -4.52
CA LEU A 147 7.65 9.18 -5.15
C LEU A 147 8.79 8.21 -4.81
N GLY A 148 9.90 8.39 -5.50
CA GLY A 148 11.08 7.53 -5.39
C GLY A 148 11.07 6.43 -6.43
N LEU A 149 11.22 5.17 -6.03
CA LEU A 149 10.97 4.06 -6.93
C LEU A 149 9.46 3.94 -7.13
N MET A 150 9.03 4.11 -8.36
CA MET A 150 7.63 3.99 -8.76
C MET A 150 7.49 2.73 -9.65
N PRO A 151 6.89 1.63 -9.15
CA PRO A 151 6.76 0.38 -9.91
C PRO A 151 6.05 0.54 -11.26
N GLN A 152 5.12 1.47 -11.38
CA GLN A 152 4.46 1.78 -12.65
C GLN A 152 5.41 2.42 -13.69
N SER A 153 6.55 2.94 -13.25
CA SER A 153 7.59 3.51 -14.13
C SER A 153 8.78 2.55 -14.34
N ILE A 154 8.64 1.26 -14.03
CA ILE A 154 9.75 0.31 -14.04
C ILE A 154 10.46 0.20 -15.40
N ASN A 155 9.73 0.30 -16.50
CA ASN A 155 10.32 0.27 -17.84
C ASN A 155 11.14 1.54 -18.13
N LYS A 156 10.78 2.69 -17.58
CA LYS A 156 11.56 3.93 -17.64
C LYS A 156 12.85 3.82 -16.84
N TYR A 157 12.79 3.18 -15.68
CA TYR A 157 13.96 3.01 -14.81
C TYR A 157 14.88 1.87 -15.23
N GLY A 158 14.34 0.82 -15.85
CA GLY A 158 15.08 -0.37 -16.26
C GLY A 158 15.58 -1.25 -15.09
N THR A 159 15.34 -0.85 -13.84
CA THR A 159 15.82 -1.53 -12.64
C THR A 159 15.02 -1.13 -11.41
N TYR A 160 14.98 -2.01 -10.41
CA TYR A 160 14.46 -1.74 -9.07
C TYR A 160 15.53 -1.16 -8.12
N ALA A 161 16.55 -0.46 -8.63
CA ALA A 161 17.60 0.17 -7.81
C ALA A 161 17.02 1.31 -6.95
N VAL A 162 17.77 1.66 -5.88
CA VAL A 162 17.48 2.85 -5.05
C VAL A 162 17.53 4.10 -5.91
N ARG A 163 16.51 4.96 -5.80
CA ARG A 163 16.36 6.22 -6.54
C ARG A 163 16.88 7.41 -5.75
N ALA A 164 17.00 8.55 -6.40
CA ALA A 164 17.40 9.83 -5.79
C ALA A 164 18.72 9.74 -5.00
N LYS A 165 19.74 9.09 -5.59
CA LYS A 165 21.08 9.00 -5.01
C LYS A 165 21.98 10.18 -5.40
N ASP A 166 21.78 10.75 -6.57
CA ASP A 166 22.45 11.96 -7.03
C ASP A 166 21.64 13.20 -6.67
N ASP A 167 22.32 14.35 -6.66
CA ASP A 167 21.74 15.62 -6.21
C ASP A 167 20.59 16.09 -7.12
N GLU A 168 20.65 15.86 -8.43
CA GLU A 168 19.61 16.28 -9.37
C GLU A 168 18.30 15.52 -9.12
N GLU A 169 18.37 14.20 -8.98
CA GLU A 169 17.20 13.37 -8.70
C GLU A 169 16.65 13.63 -7.29
N ALA A 170 17.53 13.92 -6.31
CA ALA A 170 17.15 14.26 -4.96
C ALA A 170 16.38 15.60 -4.88
N GLU A 171 16.88 16.63 -5.54
CA GLU A 171 16.22 17.94 -5.59
C GLU A 171 14.89 17.88 -6.37
N LYS A 172 14.83 17.10 -7.46
CA LYS A 172 13.57 16.85 -8.15
C LYS A 172 12.55 16.17 -7.24
N LEU A 173 12.95 15.12 -6.51
CA LEU A 173 12.07 14.41 -5.58
C LEU A 173 11.54 15.35 -4.50
N LEU A 174 12.38 16.20 -3.95
CA LEU A 174 11.99 17.17 -2.94
C LEU A 174 10.99 18.21 -3.49
N SER A 175 11.27 18.74 -4.68
CA SER A 175 10.37 19.66 -5.38
C SER A 175 9.01 19.00 -5.66
N ASP A 176 9.00 17.76 -6.14
CA ASP A 176 7.77 17.01 -6.40
C ASP A 176 6.98 16.73 -5.11
N ALA A 177 7.67 16.47 -4.00
CA ALA A 177 7.04 16.25 -2.71
C ALA A 177 6.29 17.49 -2.21
N HIS A 178 6.91 18.67 -2.30
CA HIS A 178 6.25 19.94 -1.99
C HIS A 178 5.08 20.23 -2.94
N LEU A 179 5.27 19.98 -4.23
CA LEU A 179 4.23 20.18 -5.23
C LEU A 179 2.97 19.33 -4.96
N LEU A 180 3.15 18.07 -4.53
CA LEU A 180 2.05 17.19 -4.15
C LEU A 180 1.34 17.67 -2.87
N GLU A 181 2.09 18.14 -1.88
CA GLU A 181 1.51 18.75 -0.68
C GLU A 181 0.71 20.01 -1.01
N GLU A 182 1.27 20.93 -1.81
CA GLU A 182 0.58 22.14 -2.27
C GLU A 182 -0.68 21.84 -3.08
N ALA A 183 -0.68 20.76 -3.85
CA ALA A 183 -1.85 20.28 -4.58
C ALA A 183 -2.97 19.76 -3.67
N GLY A 184 -2.68 19.49 -2.38
CA GLY A 184 -3.63 19.03 -1.38
C GLY A 184 -3.62 17.52 -1.13
N CYS A 185 -2.56 16.81 -1.48
CA CYS A 185 -2.37 15.43 -1.03
C CYS A 185 -2.38 15.36 0.50
N PHE A 186 -3.03 14.34 1.07
CA PHE A 186 -3.08 14.18 2.53
C PHE A 186 -1.91 13.36 3.09
N GLY A 187 -1.09 12.75 2.25
CA GLY A 187 0.06 11.93 2.62
C GLY A 187 0.90 11.58 1.40
N LEU A 188 2.11 11.08 1.65
CA LEU A 188 3.10 10.73 0.64
C LEU A 188 3.78 9.42 0.98
N VAL A 189 3.86 8.50 0.01
CA VAL A 189 4.73 7.32 0.08
C VAL A 189 6.08 7.64 -0.54
N LEU A 190 7.16 7.23 0.13
CA LEU A 190 8.54 7.28 -0.38
C LEU A 190 9.10 5.87 -0.46
N GLU A 191 9.44 5.41 -1.68
CA GLU A 191 9.94 4.06 -1.90
C GLU A 191 11.40 4.06 -2.36
N LYS A 192 12.22 3.23 -1.68
CA LYS A 192 13.61 2.90 -2.05
C LYS A 192 14.45 4.12 -2.42
N ILE A 193 14.55 5.06 -1.48
CA ILE A 193 15.39 6.26 -1.54
C ILE A 193 16.35 6.29 -0.36
N PRO A 194 17.41 7.12 -0.39
CA PRO A 194 18.31 7.30 0.75
C PRO A 194 17.55 7.76 2.01
N ALA A 195 17.85 7.14 3.15
CA ALA A 195 17.17 7.41 4.42
C ALA A 195 17.29 8.88 4.87
N ALA A 196 18.44 9.53 4.65
CA ALA A 196 18.64 10.94 4.98
C ALA A 196 17.74 11.87 4.14
N LEU A 197 17.53 11.55 2.85
CA LEU A 197 16.62 12.30 1.99
C LEU A 197 15.16 12.12 2.43
N ALA A 198 14.74 10.89 2.73
CA ALA A 198 13.40 10.62 3.23
C ALA A 198 13.10 11.33 4.56
N GLU A 199 14.06 11.35 5.48
CA GLU A 199 13.96 12.10 6.74
C GLU A 199 13.85 13.62 6.50
N ARG A 200 14.62 14.17 5.55
CA ARG A 200 14.52 15.58 5.14
C ARG A 200 13.13 15.89 4.61
N VAL A 201 12.60 15.10 3.67
CA VAL A 201 11.23 15.26 3.14
C VAL A 201 10.20 15.20 4.27
N ALA A 202 10.31 14.22 5.18
CA ALA A 202 9.37 14.07 6.29
C ALA A 202 9.39 15.27 7.25
N LYS A 203 10.53 15.94 7.43
CA LYS A 203 10.66 17.15 8.27
C LYS A 203 10.14 18.41 7.58
N GLU A 204 10.28 18.51 6.27
CA GLU A 204 9.87 19.69 5.52
C GLU A 204 8.36 19.70 5.24
N LEU A 205 7.74 18.52 5.02
CA LEU A 205 6.30 18.44 4.75
C LEU A 205 5.46 18.46 6.05
N THR A 206 4.25 18.94 5.95
CA THR A 206 3.24 18.89 7.05
C THR A 206 2.36 17.65 6.95
N ILE A 207 2.23 17.08 5.76
CA ILE A 207 1.51 15.83 5.53
C ILE A 207 2.34 14.60 5.93
N PRO A 208 1.72 13.47 6.34
CA PRO A 208 2.42 12.24 6.68
C PRO A 208 3.24 11.67 5.53
N VAL A 209 4.47 11.25 5.85
CA VAL A 209 5.39 10.56 4.93
C VAL A 209 5.53 9.11 5.36
N ILE A 210 5.15 8.18 4.50
CA ILE A 210 5.19 6.74 4.73
C ILE A 210 6.33 6.13 3.91
N GLY A 211 7.25 5.44 4.56
CA GLY A 211 8.42 4.85 3.91
C GLY A 211 8.25 3.37 3.58
N ILE A 212 8.87 2.95 2.50
CA ILE A 212 9.19 1.55 2.20
C ILE A 212 10.60 1.49 1.61
N GLY A 213 11.54 0.92 2.34
CA GLY A 213 12.96 0.98 1.95
C GLY A 213 13.53 2.41 1.92
N ALA A 214 13.00 3.31 2.74
CA ALA A 214 13.36 4.73 2.82
C ALA A 214 13.88 5.13 4.22
N GLY A 215 14.23 4.15 5.06
CA GLY A 215 14.75 4.40 6.42
C GLY A 215 13.66 4.65 7.46
N GLY A 216 14.07 4.90 8.71
CA GLY A 216 13.17 5.06 9.87
C GLY A 216 12.82 6.50 10.25
N GLY A 217 13.41 7.51 9.57
CA GLY A 217 13.22 8.94 9.85
C GLY A 217 11.91 9.54 9.34
N VAL A 218 11.00 8.71 8.83
CA VAL A 218 9.68 9.09 8.30
C VAL A 218 8.56 8.87 9.32
N ASP A 219 7.33 9.30 9.01
CA ASP A 219 6.21 9.27 9.93
C ASP A 219 5.54 7.90 10.05
N GLY A 220 5.70 7.04 9.05
CA GLY A 220 5.15 5.69 9.07
C GLY A 220 5.90 4.75 8.13
N GLN A 221 5.46 3.47 8.10
CA GLN A 221 6.06 2.44 7.24
C GLN A 221 4.97 1.62 6.57
N VAL A 222 5.20 1.22 5.32
CA VAL A 222 4.36 0.26 4.59
C VAL A 222 5.17 -0.96 4.16
N LEU A 223 4.54 -2.13 4.19
CA LEU A 223 5.07 -3.37 3.62
C LEU A 223 3.95 -4.09 2.84
N VAL A 224 4.37 -4.96 1.93
CA VAL A 224 3.48 -5.94 1.29
C VAL A 224 3.22 -7.07 2.28
N VAL A 225 1.95 -7.36 2.56
CA VAL A 225 1.55 -8.30 3.62
C VAL A 225 2.10 -9.70 3.42
N SER A 226 2.06 -10.22 2.18
CA SER A 226 2.60 -11.55 1.85
C SER A 226 4.11 -11.64 2.06
N ASP A 227 4.85 -10.56 1.79
CA ASP A 227 6.29 -10.50 2.00
C ASP A 227 6.62 -10.44 3.50
N MET A 228 5.93 -9.57 4.22
CA MET A 228 6.10 -9.40 5.68
C MET A 228 5.78 -10.69 6.44
N LEU A 229 4.77 -11.43 6.03
CA LEU A 229 4.38 -12.71 6.63
C LEU A 229 5.19 -13.91 6.10
N GLY A 230 6.11 -13.71 5.17
CA GLY A 230 6.94 -14.78 4.63
C GLY A 230 6.18 -15.79 3.78
N MET A 231 5.10 -15.37 3.10
CA MET A 231 4.39 -16.20 2.14
C MET A 231 5.13 -16.27 0.80
N THR A 232 5.75 -15.14 0.40
CA THR A 232 6.53 -15.04 -0.85
C THR A 232 7.90 -15.69 -0.64
N ASN A 233 8.16 -16.79 -1.37
CA ASN A 233 9.44 -17.46 -1.33
C ASN A 233 10.47 -16.75 -2.22
N GLY A 234 11.75 -16.72 -1.76
CA GLY A 234 12.88 -16.18 -2.53
C GLY A 234 13.03 -14.67 -2.58
N PHE A 235 12.01 -13.87 -2.23
CA PHE A 235 12.08 -12.41 -2.19
C PHE A 235 12.50 -11.91 -0.81
N SER A 236 13.72 -11.38 -0.68
CA SER A 236 14.26 -10.90 0.61
C SER A 236 15.13 -9.64 0.42
N PRO A 237 14.55 -8.50 0.03
CA PRO A 237 15.29 -7.25 -0.07
C PRO A 237 15.72 -6.76 1.32
N ARG A 238 16.80 -5.96 1.37
CA ARG A 238 17.39 -5.47 2.62
C ARG A 238 16.40 -4.75 3.56
N PHE A 239 15.39 -4.09 3.00
CA PHE A 239 14.41 -3.33 3.78
C PHE A 239 13.28 -4.19 4.36
N LEU A 240 13.13 -5.44 3.89
CA LEU A 240 12.06 -6.33 4.32
C LEU A 240 12.45 -7.04 5.63
N ARG A 241 11.66 -6.82 6.68
CA ARG A 241 11.67 -7.66 7.86
C ARG A 241 10.52 -8.66 7.76
N ARG A 242 10.83 -9.94 7.82
CA ARG A 242 9.82 -11.00 7.96
C ARG A 242 9.45 -11.16 9.42
N TYR A 243 8.16 -11.17 9.70
CA TYR A 243 7.60 -11.36 11.04
C TYR A 243 7.06 -12.78 11.27
N ALA A 244 6.91 -13.54 10.18
CA ALA A 244 6.51 -14.95 10.20
C ALA A 244 7.14 -15.67 9.01
N ASP A 245 7.02 -17.01 8.98
CA ASP A 245 7.35 -17.87 7.85
C ASP A 245 6.10 -18.69 7.48
N LEU A 246 5.10 -17.99 6.93
CA LEU A 246 3.84 -18.65 6.55
C LEU A 246 4.01 -19.59 5.37
N HIS A 247 5.02 -19.42 4.52
CA HIS A 247 5.31 -20.37 3.46
C HIS A 247 5.52 -21.78 4.02
N THR A 248 6.41 -21.92 5.01
CA THR A 248 6.69 -23.20 5.66
C THR A 248 5.48 -23.74 6.42
N VAL A 249 4.81 -22.90 7.18
CA VAL A 249 3.63 -23.29 7.97
C VAL A 249 2.48 -23.77 7.08
N MET A 250 2.17 -23.04 6.03
CA MET A 250 1.08 -23.38 5.10
C MET A 250 1.41 -24.64 4.31
N THR A 251 2.65 -24.76 3.83
CA THR A 251 3.08 -25.97 3.10
C THR A 251 2.95 -27.20 3.97
N GLY A 252 3.47 -27.16 5.23
CA GLY A 252 3.38 -28.29 6.13
C GLY A 252 1.93 -28.68 6.50
N ALA A 253 1.06 -27.69 6.71
CA ALA A 253 -0.37 -27.95 6.94
C ALA A 253 -1.07 -28.61 5.74
N ILE A 254 -0.73 -28.17 4.52
CA ILE A 254 -1.28 -28.77 3.28
C ILE A 254 -0.74 -30.20 3.08
N GLU A 255 0.55 -30.43 3.36
CA GLU A 255 1.16 -31.77 3.30
C GLU A 255 0.49 -32.73 4.28
N GLN A 256 0.20 -32.28 5.50
CA GLN A 256 -0.54 -33.08 6.49
C GLN A 256 -1.95 -33.42 6.00
N TYR A 257 -2.68 -32.44 5.48
CA TYR A 257 -4.01 -32.68 4.87
C TYR A 257 -3.96 -33.71 3.74
N VAL A 258 -2.96 -33.60 2.85
CA VAL A 258 -2.77 -34.56 1.77
C VAL A 258 -2.51 -35.98 2.29
N ASP A 259 -1.71 -36.09 3.35
CA ASP A 259 -1.39 -37.38 3.98
C ASP A 259 -2.62 -38.01 4.65
N ASP A 260 -3.38 -37.23 5.43
CA ASP A 260 -4.61 -37.66 6.10
C ASP A 260 -5.67 -38.15 5.09
N VAL A 261 -5.89 -37.41 3.99
CA VAL A 261 -6.80 -37.85 2.93
C VAL A 261 -6.35 -39.16 2.27
N LYS A 262 -5.05 -39.30 1.97
CA LYS A 262 -4.51 -40.47 1.32
C LYS A 262 -4.50 -41.72 2.22
N LYS A 263 -4.41 -41.54 3.51
CA LYS A 263 -4.48 -42.61 4.53
C LYS A 263 -5.91 -42.95 4.94
N GLY A 264 -6.89 -42.15 4.55
CA GLY A 264 -8.29 -42.31 4.96
C GLY A 264 -8.56 -41.88 6.40
N ASP A 265 -7.70 -41.06 6.98
CA ASP A 265 -7.88 -40.51 8.32
C ASP A 265 -8.78 -39.27 8.30
N PHE A 266 -8.87 -38.58 7.13
CA PHE A 266 -9.80 -37.47 6.92
C PHE A 266 -10.73 -37.78 5.72
N PRO A 267 -12.08 -37.61 5.88
CA PRO A 267 -12.80 -37.35 7.12
C PRO A 267 -12.92 -38.65 7.96
N ASN A 268 -12.73 -38.52 9.27
CA ASN A 268 -13.02 -39.60 10.19
C ASN A 268 -14.52 -39.63 10.59
N GLU A 269 -14.93 -40.61 11.44
CA GLU A 269 -16.34 -40.79 11.80
C GLU A 269 -16.99 -39.55 12.46
N SER A 270 -16.23 -38.72 13.16
CA SER A 270 -16.73 -37.49 13.79
C SER A 270 -16.90 -36.32 12.84
N GLU A 271 -16.38 -36.41 11.63
CA GLU A 271 -16.38 -35.36 10.59
C GLU A 271 -17.34 -35.68 9.43
N GLN A 272 -18.13 -36.75 9.58
CA GLN A 272 -19.14 -37.20 8.58
C GLN A 272 -20.57 -36.82 9.04
N TYR A 273 -21.48 -36.66 8.09
CA TYR A 273 -22.90 -36.40 8.32
C TYR A 273 -23.75 -37.62 8.06
#